data_a136e204ff4762da06aef40faf3e6300
#
_entry.id   a136e204ff4762da06aef40faf3e6300
#
_cell.length_a   1.000
_cell.length_b   1.000
_cell.length_c   1.000
_cell.angle_alpha   90.00
_cell.angle_beta   90.00
_cell.angle_gamma   90.00
#
_symmetry.space_group_name_H-M   'P 1'
#
loop_
_entity.id
_entity.type
_entity.pdbx_description
1 polymer ?
#
loop_
_entity_poly.entity_id
_entity_poly.type
_entity_poly.pdbx_seq_one_letter_code
_entity_poly.pdbx_strand_id
1 'polypeptide(L)'
;MNQTIQILGKGVALILLLACVLSSIILGRSLQQMRKDQEGILVKGVAEMEIVSDLAMWTSSISIRSLDLAQGYALLGEQTQQALDYLKDQGIEETQIELATISVSTSYKRDARGAQTSEIDHYSLSQRITVESTDVALIKQLSKDASILISRGLGFASYAPDFYFTGLEPLKLDLLEQASANARLRADRLATSTGSRVKGIVSASQGVFQITGPHSTETSGGGLYDTSTIDKKVRAVVTMKXKLD
;
A
#
# COMPACT_ATOMS: atom_id res chain seq x y z
N MET A 1 -72.49 37.86 -9.99
CA MET A 1 -71.35 37.44 -9.13
C MET A 1 -70.98 35.97 -9.31
N ASN A 2 -71.96 35.05 -9.43
CA ASN A 2 -71.65 33.61 -9.57
C ASN A 2 -70.98 33.19 -10.92
N GLN A 3 -71.33 33.85 -12.04
CA GLN A 3 -70.70 33.49 -13.33
C GLN A 3 -69.25 33.86 -13.42
N THR A 4 -68.79 34.97 -12.84
CA THR A 4 -67.43 35.43 -12.86
C THR A 4 -66.51 34.47 -12.04
N ILE A 5 -67.02 33.98 -10.89
CA ILE A 5 -66.36 33.03 -10.01
C ILE A 5 -66.17 31.67 -10.74
N GLN A 6 -67.16 31.23 -11.51
CA GLN A 6 -67.10 29.97 -12.25
C GLN A 6 -66.09 30.06 -13.41
N ILE A 7 -65.98 31.19 -14.08
CA ILE A 7 -65.03 31.39 -15.18
C ILE A 7 -63.60 31.44 -14.63
N LEU A 8 -63.41 32.11 -13.45
CA LEU A 8 -62.11 32.17 -12.78
C LEU A 8 -61.66 30.77 -12.29
N GLY A 9 -62.61 30.00 -11.72
CA GLY A 9 -62.31 28.63 -11.29
C GLY A 9 -61.92 27.69 -12.44
N LYS A 10 -62.60 27.78 -13.57
CA LYS A 10 -62.25 26.99 -14.78
C LYS A 10 -60.88 27.39 -15.33
N GLY A 11 -60.52 28.67 -15.29
CA GLY A 11 -59.21 29.15 -15.71
C GLY A 11 -58.05 28.59 -14.83
N VAL A 12 -58.28 28.64 -13.51
CA VAL A 12 -57.30 28.08 -12.54
C VAL A 12 -57.15 26.56 -12.72
N ALA A 13 -58.26 25.84 -12.92
CA ALA A 13 -58.25 24.39 -13.14
C ALA A 13 -57.47 24.04 -14.43
N LEU A 14 -57.63 24.82 -15.50
CA LEU A 14 -56.92 24.60 -16.75
C LEU A 14 -55.40 24.84 -16.60
N ILE A 15 -55.03 25.87 -15.86
CA ILE A 15 -53.59 26.16 -15.58
C ILE A 15 -52.97 25.04 -14.74
N LEU A 16 -53.66 24.53 -13.74
CA LEU A 16 -53.18 23.42 -12.93
C LEU A 16 -53.04 22.14 -13.78
N LEU A 17 -53.98 21.88 -14.65
CA LEU A 17 -53.92 20.72 -15.55
C LEU A 17 -52.70 20.82 -16.48
N LEU A 18 -52.46 22.00 -17.08
CA LEU A 18 -51.31 22.25 -17.91
C LEU A 18 -50.00 22.10 -17.14
N ALA A 19 -49.96 22.59 -15.92
CA ALA A 19 -48.78 22.46 -15.06
C ALA A 19 -48.48 20.98 -14.72
N CYS A 20 -49.51 20.18 -14.44
CA CYS A 20 -49.34 18.73 -14.19
C CYS A 20 -48.83 17.98 -15.43
N VAL A 21 -49.36 18.33 -16.61
CA VAL A 21 -48.93 17.70 -17.87
C VAL A 21 -47.45 18.06 -18.16
N LEU A 22 -47.08 19.32 -17.99
CA LEU A 22 -45.68 19.76 -18.17
C LEU A 22 -44.74 19.07 -17.19
N SER A 23 -45.15 19.01 -15.92
CA SER A 23 -44.33 18.29 -14.89
C SER A 23 -44.17 16.82 -15.24
N SER A 24 -45.20 16.14 -15.71
CA SER A 24 -45.18 14.73 -16.10
C SER A 24 -44.23 14.50 -17.28
N ILE A 25 -44.24 15.43 -18.29
CA ILE A 25 -43.34 15.34 -19.43
C ILE A 25 -41.88 15.54 -19.03
N ILE A 26 -41.61 16.53 -18.16
CA ILE A 26 -40.28 16.81 -17.63
C ILE A 26 -39.77 15.59 -16.85
N LEU A 27 -40.62 15.08 -15.95
CA LEU A 27 -40.26 13.90 -15.14
C LEU A 27 -39.99 12.66 -16.01
N GLY A 28 -40.88 12.43 -17.00
CA GLY A 28 -40.70 11.32 -17.97
C GLY A 28 -39.39 11.42 -18.76
N ARG A 29 -39.05 12.61 -19.23
CA ARG A 29 -37.80 12.84 -19.94
C ARG A 29 -36.60 12.66 -19.03
N SER A 30 -36.69 13.14 -17.79
CA SER A 30 -35.63 12.98 -16.80
C SER A 30 -35.36 11.50 -16.48
N LEU A 31 -36.43 10.71 -16.30
CA LEU A 31 -36.31 9.27 -16.05
C LEU A 31 -35.75 8.52 -17.25
N GLN A 32 -36.15 8.89 -18.47
CA GLN A 32 -35.57 8.31 -19.69
C GLN A 32 -34.09 8.64 -19.85
N GLN A 33 -33.70 9.86 -19.50
CA GLN A 33 -32.30 10.27 -19.55
C GLN A 33 -31.47 9.45 -18.53
N MET A 34 -31.98 9.28 -17.32
CA MET A 34 -31.32 8.46 -16.30
C MET A 34 -31.12 7.00 -16.75
N ARG A 35 -32.10 6.45 -17.46
CA ARG A 35 -31.98 5.09 -18.01
C ARG A 35 -30.93 5.01 -19.11
N LYS A 36 -30.89 5.98 -20.02
CA LYS A 36 -29.89 6.04 -21.10
C LYS A 36 -28.47 6.20 -20.55
N ASP A 37 -28.30 6.88 -19.43
CA ASP A 37 -27.00 7.03 -18.79
C ASP A 37 -26.55 5.73 -18.08
N GLN A 38 -27.49 4.81 -17.81
CA GLN A 38 -27.18 3.49 -17.30
C GLN A 38 -26.81 2.48 -18.40
N GLU A 39 -27.16 2.73 -19.65
CA GLU A 39 -26.85 1.85 -20.77
C GLU A 39 -25.36 1.98 -21.14
N GLY A 40 -24.72 0.85 -21.42
CA GLY A 40 -23.33 0.82 -21.84
C GLY A 40 -22.62 -0.46 -21.41
N ILE A 41 -21.41 -0.61 -21.89
CA ILE A 41 -20.58 -1.75 -21.52
C ILE A 41 -19.62 -1.38 -20.39
N LEU A 42 -19.44 -2.33 -19.48
CA LEU A 42 -18.50 -2.22 -18.37
C LEU A 42 -17.29 -3.09 -18.68
N VAL A 43 -16.11 -2.51 -18.70
CA VAL A 43 -14.86 -3.21 -18.98
C VAL A 43 -13.82 -2.93 -17.91
N LYS A 44 -12.90 -3.88 -17.75
CA LYS A 44 -11.71 -3.68 -16.93
C LYS A 44 -10.48 -3.69 -17.82
N GLY A 45 -9.67 -2.67 -17.68
CA GLY A 45 -8.34 -2.61 -18.28
C GLY A 45 -7.30 -2.90 -17.21
N VAL A 46 -6.22 -3.54 -17.61
CA VAL A 46 -5.13 -3.94 -16.73
C VAL A 46 -3.81 -3.52 -17.38
N ALA A 47 -2.90 -3.03 -16.57
CA ALA A 47 -1.51 -2.83 -16.95
C ALA A 47 -0.62 -3.41 -15.86
N GLU A 48 0.50 -3.99 -16.25
CA GLU A 48 1.48 -4.54 -15.34
C GLU A 48 2.88 -4.11 -15.79
N MET A 49 3.77 -3.86 -14.82
CA MET A 49 5.16 -3.53 -15.10
C MET A 49 6.06 -4.22 -14.07
N GLU A 50 7.13 -4.82 -14.55
CA GLU A 50 8.16 -5.37 -13.69
C GLU A 50 9.12 -4.25 -13.30
N ILE A 51 9.49 -4.21 -12.03
CA ILE A 51 10.44 -3.24 -11.46
C ILE A 51 11.44 -3.96 -10.57
N VAL A 52 12.54 -3.29 -10.30
CA VAL A 52 13.57 -3.78 -9.40
C VAL A 52 13.73 -2.75 -8.28
N SER A 53 13.68 -3.20 -7.03
CA SER A 53 13.86 -2.34 -5.85
C SER A 53 15.20 -1.61 -5.94
N ASP A 54 15.19 -0.33 -5.59
CA ASP A 54 16.36 0.56 -5.65
C ASP A 54 16.80 1.05 -4.27
N LEU A 55 16.15 0.56 -3.21
CA LEU A 55 16.45 0.90 -1.83
C LEU A 55 16.23 -0.34 -0.96
N ALA A 56 17.16 -0.61 -0.06
CA ALA A 56 17.06 -1.68 0.92
C ALA A 56 17.20 -1.11 2.33
N MET A 57 16.40 -1.64 3.25
CA MET A 57 16.48 -1.34 4.67
C MET A 57 16.66 -2.65 5.43
N TRP A 58 17.73 -2.74 6.21
CA TRP A 58 18.04 -3.95 6.98
C TRP A 58 18.17 -3.61 8.45
N THR A 59 17.51 -4.40 9.28
CA THR A 59 17.54 -4.23 10.73
C THR A 59 18.27 -5.41 11.37
N SER A 60 19.13 -5.08 12.32
CA SER A 60 19.77 -6.05 13.19
C SER A 60 19.70 -5.54 14.64
N SER A 61 20.05 -6.36 15.59
CA SER A 61 20.09 -5.94 16.99
C SER A 61 21.23 -6.63 17.74
N ILE A 62 21.79 -5.90 18.72
CA ILE A 62 22.67 -6.47 19.73
C ILE A 62 21.87 -6.56 21.02
N SER A 63 21.95 -7.70 21.70
CA SER A 63 21.26 -7.94 22.98
C SER A 63 22.19 -8.63 23.95
N ILE A 64 22.22 -8.15 25.19
CA ILE A 64 23.02 -8.74 26.25
C ILE A 64 22.19 -8.88 27.53
N ARG A 65 22.64 -9.78 28.42
CA ARG A 65 22.11 -9.89 29.78
C ARG A 65 23.23 -9.58 30.76
N SER A 66 22.90 -8.88 31.84
CA SER A 66 23.85 -8.52 32.85
C SER A 66 23.17 -8.50 34.24
N LEU A 67 23.93 -8.85 35.27
CA LEU A 67 23.48 -8.72 36.66
C LEU A 67 23.63 -7.28 37.16
N ASP A 68 24.51 -6.51 36.49
CA ASP A 68 24.78 -5.10 36.84
C ASP A 68 24.44 -4.22 35.61
N LEU A 69 23.65 -3.20 35.85
CA LEU A 69 23.15 -2.34 34.76
C LEU A 69 24.28 -1.53 34.09
N ALA A 70 25.22 -1.00 34.88
CA ALA A 70 26.34 -0.19 34.36
C ALA A 70 27.28 -1.06 33.50
N GLN A 71 27.59 -2.27 34.02
CA GLN A 71 28.38 -3.23 33.23
C GLN A 71 27.66 -3.66 31.97
N GLY A 72 26.33 -3.83 32.05
CA GLY A 72 25.49 -4.14 30.91
C GLY A 72 25.58 -3.08 29.82
N TYR A 73 25.49 -1.80 30.18
CA TYR A 73 25.64 -0.67 29.25
C TYR A 73 27.02 -0.67 28.59
N ALA A 74 28.07 -0.89 29.38
CA ALA A 74 29.45 -0.90 28.85
C ALA A 74 29.64 -2.04 27.84
N LEU A 75 29.19 -3.25 28.20
CA LEU A 75 29.30 -4.43 27.33
C LEU A 75 28.49 -4.26 26.03
N LEU A 76 27.27 -3.75 26.16
CA LEU A 76 26.43 -3.48 24.98
C LEU A 76 27.11 -2.48 24.04
N GLY A 77 27.67 -1.41 24.59
CA GLY A 77 28.40 -0.40 23.82
C GLY A 77 29.60 -1.00 23.08
N GLU A 78 30.38 -1.85 23.77
CA GLU A 78 31.52 -2.55 23.16
C GLU A 78 31.05 -3.45 21.97
N GLN A 79 30.02 -4.28 22.22
CA GLN A 79 29.52 -5.17 21.18
C GLN A 79 28.90 -4.39 20.01
N THR A 80 28.21 -3.29 20.30
CA THR A 80 27.65 -2.42 19.25
C THR A 80 28.78 -1.83 18.39
N GLN A 81 29.87 -1.36 19.02
CA GLN A 81 31.01 -0.84 18.28
C GLN A 81 31.65 -1.91 17.37
N GLN A 82 31.80 -3.14 17.88
CA GLN A 82 32.32 -4.24 17.06
C GLN A 82 31.43 -4.51 15.84
N ALA A 83 30.11 -4.43 16.00
CA ALA A 83 29.16 -4.59 14.88
C ALA A 83 29.30 -3.44 13.90
N LEU A 84 29.42 -2.19 14.37
CA LEU A 84 29.62 -1.02 13.50
C LEU A 84 30.93 -1.10 12.71
N ASP A 85 32.00 -1.55 13.35
CA ASP A 85 33.31 -1.74 12.69
C ASP A 85 33.18 -2.80 11.59
N TYR A 86 32.50 -3.90 11.86
CA TYR A 86 32.22 -4.92 10.84
C TYR A 86 31.44 -4.32 9.65
N LEU A 87 30.39 -3.54 9.91
CA LEU A 87 29.60 -2.91 8.84
C LEU A 87 30.46 -1.99 7.97
N LYS A 88 31.32 -1.19 8.60
CA LYS A 88 32.28 -0.32 7.88
C LYS A 88 33.24 -1.14 7.01
N ASP A 89 33.76 -2.24 7.53
CA ASP A 89 34.64 -3.13 6.77
C ASP A 89 33.94 -3.75 5.56
N GLN A 90 32.61 -3.91 5.63
CA GLN A 90 31.78 -4.39 4.52
C GLN A 90 31.37 -3.27 3.54
N GLY A 91 31.81 -2.04 3.77
CA GLY A 91 31.55 -0.91 2.87
C GLY A 91 30.32 -0.09 3.21
N ILE A 92 29.74 -0.26 4.38
CA ILE A 92 28.60 0.56 4.82
C ILE A 92 29.13 1.86 5.45
N GLU A 93 28.69 2.98 4.93
CA GLU A 93 29.04 4.31 5.47
C GLU A 93 28.25 4.63 6.73
N GLU A 94 28.85 5.42 7.61
CA GLU A 94 28.22 5.84 8.85
C GLU A 94 26.87 6.56 8.61
N THR A 95 26.76 7.30 7.53
CA THR A 95 25.55 8.00 7.11
C THR A 95 24.38 7.07 6.76
N GLN A 96 24.70 5.82 6.47
CA GLN A 96 23.71 4.79 6.12
C GLN A 96 23.21 4.02 7.36
N ILE A 97 23.79 4.29 8.54
CA ILE A 97 23.53 3.55 9.77
C ILE A 97 22.75 4.43 10.76
N GLU A 98 21.65 3.89 11.25
CA GLU A 98 20.88 4.50 12.34
C GLU A 98 20.93 3.59 13.56
N LEU A 99 21.38 4.13 14.71
CA LEU A 99 21.32 3.44 15.99
C LEU A 99 20.10 3.90 16.77
N ALA A 100 19.27 2.96 17.17
CA ALA A 100 18.14 3.25 18.05
C ALA A 100 18.63 3.48 19.49
N THR A 101 17.79 4.09 20.31
CA THR A 101 18.02 4.17 21.76
C THR A 101 18.12 2.79 22.36
N ILE A 102 18.97 2.64 23.39
CA ILE A 102 19.13 1.40 24.12
C ILE A 102 17.83 1.12 24.90
N SER A 103 17.29 -0.07 24.71
CA SER A 103 16.15 -0.58 25.48
C SER A 103 16.65 -1.40 26.63
N VAL A 104 16.09 -1.18 27.82
CA VAL A 104 16.42 -1.92 29.02
C VAL A 104 15.15 -2.53 29.60
N SER A 105 15.19 -3.81 29.94
CA SER A 105 14.12 -4.47 30.69
C SER A 105 14.73 -5.20 31.91
N THR A 106 13.99 -5.21 33.00
CA THR A 106 14.39 -5.89 34.24
C THR A 106 13.61 -7.19 34.38
N SER A 107 14.32 -8.30 34.55
CA SER A 107 13.73 -9.61 34.86
C SER A 107 13.87 -9.89 36.35
N TYR A 108 12.80 -10.38 36.95
CA TYR A 108 12.77 -10.70 38.38
C TYR A 108 12.74 -12.21 38.58
N LYS A 109 13.35 -12.66 39.63
CA LYS A 109 13.35 -14.08 40.01
C LYS A 109 11.92 -14.57 40.27
N ARG A 110 11.72 -15.86 40.09
CA ARG A 110 10.45 -16.52 40.41
C ARG A 110 10.63 -17.42 41.63
N ASP A 111 9.61 -17.50 42.47
CA ASP A 111 9.60 -18.40 43.63
C ASP A 111 9.27 -19.85 43.20
N ALA A 112 9.24 -20.77 44.14
CA ALA A 112 8.98 -22.20 43.91
C ALA A 112 7.58 -22.47 43.30
N ARG A 113 6.66 -21.50 43.39
CA ARG A 113 5.31 -21.59 42.84
C ARG A 113 5.19 -20.91 41.49
N GLY A 114 6.28 -20.34 40.99
CA GLY A 114 6.31 -19.61 39.70
C GLY A 114 5.92 -18.14 39.80
N ALA A 115 5.60 -17.63 40.99
CA ALA A 115 5.23 -16.23 41.18
C ALA A 115 6.46 -15.33 41.14
N GLN A 116 6.35 -14.15 40.52
CA GLN A 116 7.42 -13.17 40.43
C GLN A 116 7.72 -12.60 41.84
N THR A 117 8.99 -12.51 42.16
CA THR A 117 9.47 -11.90 43.41
C THR A 117 9.89 -10.46 43.19
N SER A 118 10.37 -9.77 44.22
CA SER A 118 10.96 -8.44 44.10
C SER A 118 12.47 -8.48 43.83
N GLU A 119 13.08 -9.66 43.80
CA GLU A 119 14.52 -9.79 43.54
C GLU A 119 14.79 -9.75 42.04
N ILE A 120 15.75 -8.92 41.65
CA ILE A 120 16.18 -8.81 40.24
C ILE A 120 16.97 -10.09 39.90
N ASP A 121 16.59 -10.69 38.79
CA ASP A 121 17.31 -11.84 38.22
C ASP A 121 18.42 -11.35 37.27
N HIS A 122 18.05 -10.47 36.30
CA HIS A 122 19.01 -9.86 35.39
C HIS A 122 18.37 -8.66 34.67
N TYR A 123 19.22 -7.81 34.09
CA TYR A 123 18.84 -6.79 33.14
C TYR A 123 19.07 -7.32 31.74
N SER A 124 18.10 -7.13 30.84
CA SER A 124 18.25 -7.37 29.40
C SER A 124 18.36 -6.03 28.71
N LEU A 125 19.46 -5.81 28.01
CA LEU A 125 19.71 -4.57 27.28
C LEU A 125 19.79 -4.90 25.79
N SER A 126 19.20 -4.08 24.94
CA SER A 126 19.29 -4.28 23.50
C SER A 126 19.36 -2.95 22.76
N GLN A 127 20.03 -2.97 21.63
CA GLN A 127 20.11 -1.82 20.73
C GLN A 127 19.93 -2.30 19.30
N ARG A 128 19.05 -1.61 18.57
CA ARG A 128 18.76 -1.87 17.16
C ARG A 128 19.70 -1.06 16.28
N ILE A 129 20.19 -1.69 15.23
CA ILE A 129 21.00 -1.08 14.18
C ILE A 129 20.21 -1.21 12.89
N THR A 130 19.89 -0.10 12.26
CA THR A 130 19.21 -0.09 10.96
C THR A 130 20.18 0.44 9.91
N VAL A 131 20.30 -0.27 8.79
CA VAL A 131 21.13 0.12 7.66
C VAL A 131 20.22 0.39 6.47
N GLU A 132 20.37 1.57 5.85
CA GLU A 132 19.64 1.93 4.63
C GLU A 132 20.66 2.14 3.51
N SER A 133 20.43 1.49 2.36
CA SER A 133 21.39 1.57 1.23
C SER A 133 20.67 1.38 -0.10
N THR A 134 21.16 2.07 -1.11
CA THR A 134 20.76 1.86 -2.51
C THR A 134 21.48 0.66 -3.13
N ASP A 135 22.52 0.12 -2.49
CA ASP A 135 23.12 -1.14 -2.92
C ASP A 135 22.31 -2.31 -2.33
N VAL A 136 21.23 -2.61 -3.01
CA VAL A 136 20.25 -3.63 -2.61
C VAL A 136 20.90 -5.02 -2.53
N ALA A 137 21.82 -5.32 -3.47
CA ALA A 137 22.51 -6.61 -3.52
C ALA A 137 23.47 -6.78 -2.33
N LEU A 138 24.18 -5.72 -1.98
CA LEU A 138 25.08 -5.71 -0.81
C LEU A 138 24.27 -5.98 0.48
N ILE A 139 23.15 -5.27 0.67
CA ILE A 139 22.33 -5.43 1.87
C ILE A 139 21.76 -6.87 1.96
N LYS A 140 21.29 -7.42 0.85
CA LYS A 140 20.78 -8.80 0.80
C LYS A 140 21.85 -9.81 1.23
N GLN A 141 23.09 -9.63 0.74
CA GLN A 141 24.20 -10.52 1.11
C GLN A 141 24.63 -10.30 2.56
N LEU A 142 24.79 -9.02 2.94
CA LEU A 142 25.25 -8.65 4.28
C LEU A 142 24.30 -9.17 5.38
N SER A 143 23.00 -9.14 5.14
CA SER A 143 22.02 -9.63 6.12
C SER A 143 22.20 -11.11 6.46
N LYS A 144 22.78 -11.89 5.56
CA LYS A 144 23.12 -13.31 5.76
C LYS A 144 24.51 -13.46 6.40
N ASP A 145 25.50 -12.76 5.84
CA ASP A 145 26.90 -12.90 6.23
C ASP A 145 27.18 -12.35 7.63
N ALA A 146 26.38 -11.37 8.10
CA ALA A 146 26.52 -10.76 9.42
C ALA A 146 26.34 -11.77 10.56
N SER A 147 25.81 -12.96 10.28
CA SER A 147 25.76 -14.06 11.26
C SER A 147 27.15 -14.45 11.81
N ILE A 148 28.24 -14.07 11.09
CA ILE A 148 29.61 -14.25 11.59
C ILE A 148 29.82 -13.55 12.95
N LEU A 149 29.09 -12.46 13.22
CA LEU A 149 29.19 -11.75 14.50
C LEU A 149 28.78 -12.63 15.69
N ILE A 150 27.84 -13.55 15.46
CA ILE A 150 27.42 -14.52 16.48
C ILE A 150 28.60 -15.44 16.82
N SER A 151 29.33 -15.90 15.81
CA SER A 151 30.52 -16.77 16.04
C SER A 151 31.67 -16.04 16.74
N ARG A 152 31.67 -14.69 16.68
CA ARG A 152 32.63 -13.86 17.42
C ARG A 152 32.17 -13.57 18.85
N GLY A 153 31.02 -14.13 19.27
CA GLY A 153 30.51 -14.02 20.63
C GLY A 153 29.59 -12.82 20.89
N LEU A 154 29.17 -12.10 19.84
CA LEU A 154 28.23 -10.99 20.00
C LEU A 154 26.80 -11.52 20.18
N GLY A 155 26.02 -10.86 21.00
CA GLY A 155 24.59 -11.13 21.14
C GLY A 155 23.79 -10.57 19.97
N PHE A 156 24.15 -10.96 18.76
CA PHE A 156 23.70 -10.39 17.50
C PHE A 156 22.49 -11.14 16.91
N ALA A 157 21.52 -10.41 16.40
CA ALA A 157 20.42 -10.96 15.62
C ALA A 157 20.25 -10.17 14.32
N SER A 158 20.13 -10.89 13.22
CA SER A 158 19.88 -10.31 11.88
C SER A 158 18.43 -10.61 11.49
N TYR A 159 17.73 -9.61 10.99
CA TYR A 159 16.35 -9.76 10.47
C TYR A 159 16.37 -9.74 8.95
N ALA A 160 15.29 -10.21 8.34
CA ALA A 160 15.15 -10.15 6.89
C ALA A 160 15.10 -8.68 6.44
N PRO A 161 15.86 -8.28 5.40
CA PRO A 161 15.78 -6.92 4.91
C PRO A 161 14.47 -6.65 4.16
N ASP A 162 14.05 -5.40 4.15
CA ASP A 162 12.95 -4.88 3.34
C ASP A 162 13.50 -4.17 2.11
N PHE A 163 12.85 -4.37 0.97
CA PHE A 163 13.25 -3.82 -0.32
C PHE A 163 12.16 -2.92 -0.87
N TYR A 164 12.52 -1.71 -1.28
CA TYR A 164 11.61 -0.66 -1.73
C TYR A 164 11.98 -0.18 -3.13
N PHE A 165 11.00 0.34 -3.85
CA PHE A 165 11.19 1.06 -5.10
C PHE A 165 10.76 2.51 -4.89
N THR A 166 11.68 3.46 -5.08
CA THR A 166 11.44 4.87 -4.77
C THR A 166 10.70 5.61 -5.89
N GLY A 167 10.69 5.08 -7.11
CA GLY A 167 10.07 5.72 -8.29
C GLY A 167 8.60 5.37 -8.52
N LEU A 168 7.82 5.08 -7.46
CA LEU A 168 6.45 4.59 -7.62
C LEU A 168 5.45 5.61 -8.18
N GLU A 169 5.56 6.88 -7.78
CA GLU A 169 4.52 7.87 -8.15
C GLU A 169 4.44 8.14 -9.66
N PRO A 170 5.57 8.45 -10.36
CA PRO A 170 5.49 8.56 -11.82
C PRO A 170 5.08 7.25 -12.48
N LEU A 171 5.57 6.11 -12.00
CA LEU A 171 5.22 4.78 -12.52
C LEU A 171 3.71 4.51 -12.42
N LYS A 172 3.07 4.90 -11.33
CA LYS A 172 1.62 4.74 -11.15
C LYS A 172 0.83 5.50 -12.22
N LEU A 173 1.28 6.69 -12.58
CA LEU A 173 0.63 7.50 -13.63
C LEU A 173 0.73 6.81 -15.00
N ASP A 174 1.92 6.31 -15.33
CA ASP A 174 2.14 5.57 -16.60
C ASP A 174 1.27 4.31 -16.66
N LEU A 175 1.17 3.57 -15.55
CA LEU A 175 0.35 2.36 -15.48
C LEU A 175 -1.14 2.68 -15.59
N LEU A 176 -1.59 3.80 -15.05
CA LEU A 176 -3.00 4.22 -15.20
C LEU A 176 -3.32 4.55 -16.64
N GLU A 177 -2.41 5.24 -17.35
CA GLU A 177 -2.57 5.51 -18.77
C GLU A 177 -2.67 4.21 -19.57
N GLN A 178 -1.75 3.28 -19.34
CA GLN A 178 -1.72 1.98 -20.03
C GLN A 178 -2.99 1.14 -19.71
N ALA A 179 -3.41 1.10 -18.46
CA ALA A 179 -4.62 0.37 -18.06
C ALA A 179 -5.88 0.99 -18.69
N SER A 180 -5.91 2.32 -18.77
CA SER A 180 -7.03 3.05 -19.41
C SER A 180 -7.09 2.76 -20.92
N ALA A 181 -5.94 2.79 -21.59
CA ALA A 181 -5.84 2.43 -23.01
C ALA A 181 -6.28 0.97 -23.25
N ASN A 182 -5.89 0.06 -22.36
CA ASN A 182 -6.29 -1.36 -22.40
C ASN A 182 -7.80 -1.51 -22.21
N ALA A 183 -8.40 -0.78 -21.27
CA ALA A 183 -9.86 -0.77 -21.08
C ALA A 183 -10.58 -0.29 -22.34
N ARG A 184 -10.11 0.81 -22.92
CA ARG A 184 -10.68 1.36 -24.16
C ARG A 184 -10.60 0.33 -25.30
N LEU A 185 -9.45 -0.28 -25.51
CA LEU A 185 -9.26 -1.30 -26.55
C LEU A 185 -10.23 -2.48 -26.36
N ARG A 186 -10.41 -2.95 -25.13
CA ARG A 186 -11.37 -4.02 -24.82
C ARG A 186 -12.80 -3.59 -25.13
N ALA A 187 -13.17 -2.37 -24.78
CA ALA A 187 -14.51 -1.83 -25.07
C ALA A 187 -14.76 -1.77 -26.58
N ASP A 188 -13.79 -1.26 -27.34
CA ASP A 188 -13.90 -1.16 -28.82
C ASP A 188 -14.05 -2.56 -29.45
N ARG A 189 -13.29 -3.54 -29.00
CA ARG A 189 -13.39 -4.93 -29.51
C ARG A 189 -14.76 -5.55 -29.22
N LEU A 190 -15.26 -5.36 -27.99
CA LEU A 190 -16.60 -5.87 -27.60
C LEU A 190 -17.70 -5.17 -28.41
N ALA A 191 -17.65 -3.87 -28.56
CA ALA A 191 -18.64 -3.10 -29.32
C ALA A 191 -18.66 -3.55 -30.78
N THR A 192 -17.49 -3.63 -31.42
CA THR A 192 -17.36 -4.03 -32.82
C THR A 192 -17.93 -5.43 -33.07
N SER A 193 -17.68 -6.36 -32.14
CA SER A 193 -18.17 -7.75 -32.29
C SER A 193 -19.70 -7.87 -32.25
N THR A 194 -20.38 -6.82 -31.74
CA THR A 194 -21.85 -6.76 -31.67
C THR A 194 -22.44 -5.74 -32.67
N GLY A 195 -21.61 -5.22 -33.57
CA GLY A 195 -22.06 -4.25 -34.59
C GLY A 195 -22.25 -2.83 -34.05
N SER A 196 -21.78 -2.55 -32.83
CA SER A 196 -21.87 -1.24 -32.19
C SER A 196 -20.52 -0.52 -32.20
N ARG A 197 -20.51 0.74 -31.76
CA ARG A 197 -19.27 1.54 -31.60
C ARG A 197 -19.23 2.20 -30.22
N VAL A 198 -18.04 2.34 -29.69
CA VAL A 198 -17.84 3.06 -28.42
C VAL A 198 -17.90 4.56 -28.69
N LYS A 199 -18.84 5.23 -28.04
CA LYS A 199 -19.09 6.66 -28.20
C LYS A 199 -18.28 7.52 -27.22
N GLY A 200 -18.19 7.08 -25.96
CA GLY A 200 -17.47 7.82 -24.93
C GLY A 200 -17.52 7.15 -23.57
N ILE A 201 -16.89 7.77 -22.63
CA ILE A 201 -16.84 7.29 -21.23
C ILE A 201 -18.04 7.84 -20.46
N VAL A 202 -18.77 6.97 -19.78
CA VAL A 202 -19.83 7.33 -18.83
C VAL A 202 -19.23 7.51 -17.44
N SER A 203 -18.36 6.57 -17.04
CA SER A 203 -17.66 6.65 -15.76
C SER A 203 -16.35 5.86 -15.84
N ALA A 204 -15.40 6.25 -15.02
CA ALA A 204 -14.14 5.53 -14.84
C ALA A 204 -13.81 5.50 -13.36
N SER A 205 -13.28 4.39 -12.92
CA SER A 205 -12.83 4.22 -11.54
C SER A 205 -11.52 3.43 -11.53
N GLN A 206 -10.60 3.90 -10.74
CA GLN A 206 -9.29 3.30 -10.55
C GLN A 206 -9.37 2.35 -9.35
N GLY A 207 -8.83 1.16 -9.50
CA GLY A 207 -8.59 0.25 -8.39
C GLY A 207 -7.28 0.59 -7.68
N VAL A 208 -7.05 -0.05 -6.54
CA VAL A 208 -5.79 0.08 -5.80
C VAL A 208 -4.66 -0.63 -6.56
N PHE A 209 -3.46 -0.11 -6.42
CA PHE A 209 -2.27 -0.75 -7.00
C PHE A 209 -1.91 -1.99 -6.18
N GLN A 210 -1.45 -3.02 -6.89
CA GLN A 210 -0.89 -4.23 -6.27
C GLN A 210 0.59 -4.27 -6.61
N ILE A 211 1.45 -4.28 -5.60
CA ILE A 211 2.90 -4.40 -5.74
C ILE A 211 3.30 -5.71 -5.07
N THR A 212 3.70 -6.68 -5.85
CA THR A 212 3.90 -8.05 -5.40
C THR A 212 5.23 -8.59 -5.94
N GLY A 213 5.64 -9.74 -5.46
CA GLY A 213 6.71 -10.50 -6.10
C GLY A 213 6.32 -10.87 -7.55
N PRO A 214 7.29 -11.12 -8.43
CA PRO A 214 7.02 -11.23 -9.88
C PRO A 214 6.04 -12.34 -10.25
N HIS A 215 5.98 -13.41 -9.49
CA HIS A 215 5.12 -14.56 -9.79
C HIS A 215 3.88 -14.63 -8.88
N SER A 216 3.68 -13.64 -8.02
CA SER A 216 2.51 -13.63 -7.12
C SER A 216 1.23 -13.31 -7.88
N THR A 217 0.17 -13.98 -7.50
CA THR A 217 -1.20 -13.73 -7.98
C THR A 217 -2.07 -13.11 -6.88
N GLU A 218 -1.49 -12.78 -5.74
CA GLU A 218 -2.21 -12.20 -4.61
C GLU A 218 -2.78 -10.82 -4.96
N THR A 219 -3.96 -10.54 -4.43
CA THR A 219 -4.61 -9.23 -4.54
C THR A 219 -5.29 -8.88 -3.22
N SER A 220 -5.35 -7.59 -2.92
CA SER A 220 -6.05 -7.09 -1.73
C SER A 220 -6.88 -5.87 -2.09
N GLY A 221 -8.05 -5.73 -1.50
CA GLY A 221 -8.91 -4.56 -1.69
C GLY A 221 -8.28 -3.26 -1.17
N GLY A 222 -7.37 -3.35 -0.22
CA GLY A 222 -6.61 -2.20 0.30
C GLY A 222 -5.31 -1.92 -0.44
N GLY A 223 -4.95 -2.78 -1.41
CA GLY A 223 -3.65 -2.74 -2.07
C GLY A 223 -2.64 -3.66 -1.38
N LEU A 224 -1.60 -4.01 -2.09
CA LEU A 224 -0.47 -4.78 -1.57
C LEU A 224 0.82 -4.04 -1.85
N TYR A 225 1.74 -4.10 -0.91
CA TYR A 225 3.12 -3.67 -1.11
C TYR A 225 4.04 -4.71 -0.47
N ASP A 226 4.53 -5.64 -1.30
CA ASP A 226 5.51 -6.65 -0.88
C ASP A 226 6.89 -6.00 -0.73
N THR A 227 7.46 -6.04 0.47
CA THR A 227 8.82 -5.55 0.74
C THR A 227 9.85 -6.68 0.81
N SER A 228 9.42 -7.94 0.71
CA SER A 228 10.31 -9.09 0.91
C SER A 228 11.15 -9.45 -0.33
N THR A 229 10.76 -8.95 -1.52
CA THR A 229 11.41 -9.30 -2.79
C THR A 229 12.10 -8.09 -3.43
N ILE A 230 13.22 -8.32 -4.10
CA ILE A 230 13.93 -7.29 -4.87
C ILE A 230 13.19 -7.04 -6.19
N ASP A 231 12.97 -8.10 -6.96
CA ASP A 231 12.19 -8.02 -8.19
C ASP A 231 10.71 -7.98 -7.84
N LYS A 232 9.98 -7.05 -8.43
CA LYS A 232 8.57 -6.83 -8.12
C LYS A 232 7.77 -6.64 -9.40
N LYS A 233 6.47 -6.81 -9.29
CA LYS A 233 5.49 -6.51 -10.33
C LYS A 233 4.48 -5.52 -9.78
N VAL A 234 4.28 -4.41 -10.49
CA VAL A 234 3.24 -3.43 -10.16
C VAL A 234 2.08 -3.64 -11.13
N ARG A 235 0.88 -3.75 -10.59
CA ARG A 235 -0.34 -3.96 -11.36
C ARG A 235 -1.36 -2.86 -11.05
N ALA A 236 -1.91 -2.28 -12.12
CA ALA A 236 -3.02 -1.31 -12.06
C ALA A 236 -4.25 -1.89 -12.74
N VAL A 237 -5.42 -1.61 -12.19
CA VAL A 237 -6.71 -1.98 -12.79
C VAL A 237 -7.58 -0.74 -12.86
N VAL A 238 -8.15 -0.50 -14.04
CA VAL A 238 -9.12 0.59 -14.26
C VAL A 238 -10.42 -0.05 -14.73
N THR A 239 -11.53 0.33 -14.10
CA THR A 239 -12.87 -0.06 -14.51
C THR A 239 -13.52 1.11 -15.25
N MET A 240 -13.96 0.89 -16.49
CA MET A 240 -14.60 1.92 -17.32
C MET A 240 -15.96 1.46 -17.81
N LYS A 241 -16.88 2.40 -17.82
CA LYS A 241 -18.20 2.23 -18.45
C LYS A 241 -18.27 3.13 -19.67
N UNK A 242 -18.32 2.63 -20.96
CA UNK A 242 -18.31 3.21 -22.03
C UNK A 242 -19.56 3.18 -22.55
N LYS A 243 -20.15 4.12 -23.13
CA LYS A 243 -21.42 4.26 -23.82
C LYS A 243 -21.30 3.77 -25.27
N LEU A 244 -22.34 3.12 -25.75
CA LEU A 244 -22.39 2.62 -27.13
C LEU A 244 -23.32 3.51 -28.00
N ASP A 245 -23.12 3.44 -29.33
CA ASP A 245 -24.07 3.99 -30.31
C ASP A 245 -25.35 3.17 -30.30
#